data_2e11ca178b9ee84df901d212f954af96
#
_entry.id   2e11ca178b9ee84df901d212f954af96
#
_cell.length_a   1.000
_cell.length_b   1.000
_cell.length_c   1.000
_cell.angle_alpha   90.00
_cell.angle_beta   90.00
_cell.angle_gamma   90.00
#
_symmetry.space_group_name_H-M   'P 1'
#
loop_
_entity.id
_entity.type
_entity.pdbx_description
1 polymer ?
#
loop_
_entity_poly.entity_id
_entity_poly.type
_entity_poly.pdbx_seq_one_letter_code
_entity_poly.pdbx_strand_id
1 'polypeptide(L)'
;MEGLLKALDHIDEIVSIIRASKDPNTAKTTLMERFDFSDKQAQAILDMRLARLTGLERDRLQQEYDDLEKEIARFQAILADEHLLMEVIKTEISAIRDKFADPRRTELTTIDGEIDVEDLIQEEDMVVTLTRQGYVKRTPKSIYRAQNRGGRGVTGMTTKEEDFAVQMRVVSTHDEIMFFTNMGRVYMLKCYQIPEAGRTARGTAIINLIQIASDEKVTCMVPVPGATGEHNLVMATRDGMIKKTPYSEFANLRKNGLIAINLKEGDELIGVDLTSGDDEILLGSRKGMAIRFSERHIRPMGRASMGVKSMRLDDDDIIIDMVPLEQGADVLAITTLGYGKRTSPDEYREQGRNGKGIIATKLTDKTGDLAALLMVKPDEDLMLITDDGTIIRTRAEDIRVCGRNTQGVIVMKLQEGSHVIGVARAERDEEPDAPANAADADAAEARAEGFDTSDAAESKAVQELLRRAEEDASGSDLDMDLGGEDEKDSPADDSDI
;
A
#
# COMPACT_ATOMS: atom_id res chain seq x y z
N MET A 1 -45.54 6.64 36.15
CA MET A 1 -45.77 5.49 37.05
C MET A 1 -46.54 5.93 38.28
N GLU A 2 -46.06 6.89 39.04
CA GLU A 2 -46.67 7.44 40.27
C GLU A 2 -48.17 7.77 40.12
N GLY A 3 -48.56 8.51 39.08
CA GLY A 3 -49.97 8.82 38.79
C GLY A 3 -50.82 7.59 38.50
N LEU A 4 -50.28 6.52 37.90
CA LEU A 4 -50.99 5.28 37.67
C LEU A 4 -51.20 4.48 38.96
N LEU A 5 -50.18 4.42 39.85
CA LEU A 5 -50.31 3.78 41.15
C LEU A 5 -51.36 4.50 42.00
N LYS A 6 -51.24 5.84 42.09
CA LYS A 6 -52.25 6.66 42.81
C LYS A 6 -53.65 6.47 42.24
N ALA A 7 -53.77 6.28 40.88
CA ALA A 7 -55.07 6.01 40.25
C ALA A 7 -55.60 4.62 40.61
N LEU A 8 -54.76 3.62 40.75
CA LEU A 8 -55.17 2.25 41.15
C LEU A 8 -55.62 2.20 42.63
N ASP A 9 -55.09 3.08 43.52
CA ASP A 9 -55.53 3.19 44.90
C ASP A 9 -56.93 3.80 45.02
N HIS A 10 -57.32 4.64 44.05
CA HIS A 10 -58.65 5.33 44.02
C HIS A 10 -59.51 4.91 42.84
N ILE A 11 -59.36 3.66 42.36
CA ILE A 11 -59.89 3.20 41.09
C ILE A 11 -61.41 3.34 40.99
N ASP A 12 -62.15 3.03 42.06
CA ASP A 12 -63.59 3.09 42.06
C ASP A 12 -64.10 4.55 41.89
N GLU A 13 -63.44 5.49 42.52
CA GLU A 13 -63.79 6.92 42.39
C GLU A 13 -63.41 7.43 40.99
N ILE A 14 -62.27 7.06 40.47
CA ILE A 14 -61.82 7.44 39.11
C ILE A 14 -62.77 6.87 38.05
N VAL A 15 -63.12 5.60 38.12
CA VAL A 15 -64.09 5.00 37.20
C VAL A 15 -65.45 5.68 37.28
N SER A 16 -65.90 6.09 38.50
CA SER A 16 -67.17 6.83 38.69
C SER A 16 -67.08 8.21 37.99
N ILE A 17 -65.99 8.95 38.14
CA ILE A 17 -65.74 10.24 37.50
C ILE A 17 -65.77 10.11 35.96
N ILE A 18 -65.05 9.12 35.43
CA ILE A 18 -64.97 8.90 33.99
C ILE A 18 -66.37 8.58 33.42
N ARG A 19 -67.15 7.75 34.09
CA ARG A 19 -68.50 7.36 33.68
C ARG A 19 -69.51 8.55 33.78
N ALA A 20 -69.33 9.47 34.73
CA ALA A 20 -70.15 10.61 34.91
C ALA A 20 -69.84 11.77 33.94
N SER A 21 -68.63 11.75 33.35
CA SER A 21 -68.17 12.78 32.43
C SER A 21 -68.83 12.64 31.03
N LYS A 22 -69.15 13.77 30.37
CA LYS A 22 -69.74 13.76 29.05
C LYS A 22 -68.81 13.53 27.91
N ASP A 23 -67.53 13.82 28.12
CA ASP A 23 -66.47 13.69 27.13
C ASP A 23 -65.13 13.48 27.83
N PRO A 24 -64.06 12.91 27.13
CA PRO A 24 -62.80 12.62 27.71
C PRO A 24 -62.08 13.85 28.28
N ASN A 25 -62.25 15.04 27.69
CA ASN A 25 -61.55 16.23 28.14
C ASN A 25 -62.13 16.69 29.49
N THR A 26 -63.48 16.65 29.66
CA THR A 26 -64.10 16.92 30.94
C THR A 26 -63.68 15.93 32.01
N ALA A 27 -63.57 14.65 31.68
CA ALA A 27 -63.05 13.62 32.60
C ALA A 27 -61.60 13.94 33.00
N LYS A 28 -60.75 14.31 32.04
CA LYS A 28 -59.35 14.67 32.26
C LYS A 28 -59.22 15.84 33.22
N THR A 29 -59.96 16.94 32.97
CA THR A 29 -59.93 18.13 33.83
C THR A 29 -60.35 17.79 35.25
N THR A 30 -61.47 17.07 35.41
CA THR A 30 -61.95 16.63 36.74
C THR A 30 -60.97 15.76 37.48
N LEU A 31 -60.29 14.83 36.80
CA LEU A 31 -59.27 14.00 37.40
C LEU A 31 -58.06 14.81 37.85
N MET A 32 -57.65 15.83 37.07
CA MET A 32 -56.56 16.74 37.43
C MET A 32 -56.90 17.56 38.67
N GLU A 33 -58.11 18.16 38.71
CA GLU A 33 -58.56 18.99 39.84
C GLU A 33 -58.78 18.18 41.13
N ARG A 34 -59.26 16.94 41.00
CA ARG A 34 -59.65 16.14 42.18
C ARG A 34 -58.47 15.40 42.83
N PHE A 35 -57.54 14.93 42.02
CA PHE A 35 -56.42 14.10 42.46
C PHE A 35 -55.05 14.77 42.34
N ASP A 36 -55.02 16.02 41.82
CA ASP A 36 -53.78 16.76 41.56
C ASP A 36 -52.84 15.98 40.57
N PHE A 37 -53.43 15.42 39.52
CA PHE A 37 -52.68 14.77 38.46
C PHE A 37 -52.20 15.79 37.44
N SER A 38 -50.97 15.58 36.93
CA SER A 38 -50.53 16.35 35.77
C SER A 38 -51.30 15.95 34.50
N ASP A 39 -51.27 16.80 33.49
CA ASP A 39 -51.93 16.56 32.20
C ASP A 39 -51.53 15.20 31.60
N LYS A 40 -50.26 14.85 31.66
CA LYS A 40 -49.72 13.57 31.16
C LYS A 40 -50.22 12.39 32.00
N GLN A 41 -50.30 12.53 33.32
CA GLN A 41 -50.81 11.48 34.22
C GLN A 41 -52.31 11.24 34.00
N ALA A 42 -53.12 12.28 33.91
CA ALA A 42 -54.55 12.18 33.64
C ALA A 42 -54.84 11.54 32.27
N GLN A 43 -54.07 11.87 31.23
CA GLN A 43 -54.15 11.25 29.93
C GLN A 43 -53.81 9.76 29.99
N ALA A 44 -52.73 9.39 30.66
CA ALA A 44 -52.30 7.99 30.80
C ALA A 44 -53.34 7.13 31.57
N ILE A 45 -54.05 7.75 32.52
CA ILE A 45 -55.15 7.08 33.25
C ILE A 45 -56.36 6.83 32.31
N LEU A 46 -56.72 7.80 31.48
CA LEU A 46 -57.82 7.65 30.51
C LEU A 46 -57.47 6.59 29.43
N ASP A 47 -56.25 6.51 29.03
CA ASP A 47 -55.78 5.55 28.04
C ASP A 47 -55.54 4.14 28.61
N MET A 48 -55.71 3.98 29.94
CA MET A 48 -55.42 2.70 30.61
C MET A 48 -56.47 1.64 30.26
N ARG A 49 -55.99 0.48 29.83
CA ARG A 49 -56.85 -0.69 29.52
C ARG A 49 -57.39 -1.31 30.81
N LEU A 50 -58.64 -1.77 30.79
CA LEU A 50 -59.26 -2.48 31.93
C LEU A 50 -58.50 -3.67 32.45
N ALA A 51 -57.71 -4.36 31.61
CA ALA A 51 -56.86 -5.46 32.01
C ALA A 51 -55.76 -5.07 33.00
N ARG A 52 -55.37 -3.79 33.02
CA ARG A 52 -54.33 -3.24 33.94
C ARG A 52 -54.89 -2.93 35.35
N LEU A 53 -56.16 -3.12 35.55
CA LEU A 53 -56.79 -2.89 36.85
C LEU A 53 -56.72 -4.11 37.78
N THR A 54 -56.10 -5.22 37.34
CA THR A 54 -55.95 -6.42 38.16
C THR A 54 -54.86 -6.29 39.22
N GLY A 55 -55.02 -6.95 40.37
CA GLY A 55 -54.07 -6.89 41.48
C GLY A 55 -52.64 -7.28 41.06
N LEU A 56 -52.51 -8.26 40.16
CA LEU A 56 -51.22 -8.71 39.62
C LEU A 56 -50.47 -7.61 38.83
N GLU A 57 -51.20 -6.78 38.07
CA GLU A 57 -50.63 -5.69 37.32
C GLU A 57 -50.25 -4.50 38.24
N ARG A 58 -51.00 -4.32 39.32
CA ARG A 58 -50.66 -3.37 40.38
C ARG A 58 -49.34 -3.69 41.03
N ASP A 59 -49.13 -4.94 41.46
CA ASP A 59 -47.89 -5.41 42.08
C ASP A 59 -46.71 -5.23 41.13
N ARG A 60 -46.93 -5.49 39.84
CA ARG A 60 -45.94 -5.33 38.80
C ARG A 60 -45.56 -3.84 38.60
N LEU A 61 -46.55 -2.94 38.54
CA LEU A 61 -46.32 -1.52 38.43
C LEU A 61 -45.60 -0.94 39.66
N GLN A 62 -45.93 -1.47 40.86
CA GLN A 62 -45.22 -1.08 42.10
C GLN A 62 -43.76 -1.50 42.06
N GLN A 63 -43.50 -2.74 41.64
CA GLN A 63 -42.14 -3.24 41.54
C GLN A 63 -41.32 -2.45 40.52
N GLU A 64 -41.92 -2.14 39.37
CA GLU A 64 -41.26 -1.32 38.33
C GLU A 64 -40.99 0.11 38.85
N TYR A 65 -41.92 0.68 39.62
CA TYR A 65 -41.74 1.99 40.25
C TYR A 65 -40.57 1.97 41.25
N ASP A 66 -40.55 0.97 42.14
CA ASP A 66 -39.50 0.81 43.15
C ASP A 66 -38.12 0.59 42.53
N ASP A 67 -38.07 -0.14 41.41
CA ASP A 67 -36.81 -0.39 40.69
C ASP A 67 -36.31 0.90 39.99
N LEU A 68 -37.21 1.70 39.40
CA LEU A 68 -36.85 3.00 38.82
C LEU A 68 -36.41 4.00 39.90
N GLU A 69 -37.05 4.03 41.09
CA GLU A 69 -36.59 4.87 42.20
C GLU A 69 -35.17 4.49 42.65
N LYS A 70 -34.86 3.21 42.73
CA LYS A 70 -33.50 2.73 43.04
C LYS A 70 -32.48 3.16 41.99
N GLU A 71 -32.86 3.08 40.69
CA GLU A 71 -32.00 3.55 39.61
C GLU A 71 -31.76 5.06 39.65
N ILE A 72 -32.82 5.85 39.87
CA ILE A 72 -32.75 7.30 40.02
C ILE A 72 -31.82 7.66 41.22
N ALA A 73 -32.03 7.02 42.37
CA ALA A 73 -31.20 7.24 43.55
C ALA A 73 -29.72 6.87 43.28
N ARG A 74 -29.48 5.77 42.54
CA ARG A 74 -28.14 5.38 42.11
C ARG A 74 -27.48 6.43 41.22
N PHE A 75 -28.20 6.90 40.18
CA PHE A 75 -27.66 7.90 39.27
C PHE A 75 -27.43 9.26 39.97
N GLN A 76 -28.32 9.66 40.88
CA GLN A 76 -28.12 10.84 41.67
C GLN A 76 -26.90 10.76 42.56
N ALA A 77 -26.65 9.58 43.20
CA ALA A 77 -25.47 9.35 44.00
C ALA A 77 -24.18 9.43 43.16
N ILE A 78 -24.19 8.86 41.93
CA ILE A 78 -23.06 8.95 41.01
C ILE A 78 -22.77 10.40 40.60
N LEU A 79 -23.83 11.17 40.30
CA LEU A 79 -23.70 12.60 39.95
C LEU A 79 -23.27 13.49 41.10
N ALA A 80 -23.59 13.12 42.33
CA ALA A 80 -23.25 13.88 43.54
C ALA A 80 -21.83 13.60 44.05
N ASP A 81 -21.25 12.46 43.72
CA ASP A 81 -19.93 12.02 44.19
C ASP A 81 -19.01 11.65 43.01
N GLU A 82 -18.00 12.51 42.80
CA GLU A 82 -16.99 12.31 41.75
C GLU A 82 -16.22 10.99 41.92
N HIS A 83 -16.03 10.51 43.13
CA HIS A 83 -15.35 9.24 43.38
C HIS A 83 -16.18 8.06 42.85
N LEU A 84 -17.49 8.05 43.09
CA LEU A 84 -18.40 7.03 42.56
C LEU A 84 -18.44 7.07 41.04
N LEU A 85 -18.45 8.26 40.42
CA LEU A 85 -18.38 8.43 38.97
C LEU A 85 -17.09 7.79 38.42
N MET A 86 -15.94 8.07 39.07
CA MET A 86 -14.66 7.47 38.63
C MET A 86 -14.62 5.95 38.80
N GLU A 87 -15.28 5.40 39.82
CA GLU A 87 -15.41 3.95 39.98
C GLU A 87 -16.24 3.31 38.88
N VAL A 88 -17.33 3.96 38.46
CA VAL A 88 -18.13 3.47 37.32
C VAL A 88 -17.28 3.45 36.04
N ILE A 89 -16.62 4.57 35.73
CA ILE A 89 -15.72 4.68 34.56
C ILE A 89 -14.63 3.60 34.60
N LYS A 90 -13.99 3.42 35.74
CA LYS A 90 -12.94 2.41 35.92
C LYS A 90 -13.47 0.98 35.69
N THR A 91 -14.68 0.72 36.18
CA THR A 91 -15.32 -0.59 36.00
C THR A 91 -15.64 -0.89 34.53
N GLU A 92 -16.23 0.09 33.83
CA GLU A 92 -16.55 -0.04 32.40
C GLU A 92 -15.30 -0.20 31.55
N ILE A 93 -14.28 0.65 31.75
CA ILE A 93 -13.00 0.54 31.04
C ILE A 93 -12.32 -0.79 31.31
N SER A 94 -12.37 -1.29 32.58
CA SER A 94 -11.79 -2.58 32.93
C SER A 94 -12.50 -3.73 32.22
N ALA A 95 -13.82 -3.67 32.11
CA ALA A 95 -14.59 -4.67 31.39
C ALA A 95 -14.26 -4.69 29.89
N ILE A 96 -14.08 -3.51 29.28
CA ILE A 96 -13.63 -3.38 27.88
C ILE A 96 -12.20 -3.93 27.73
N ARG A 97 -11.29 -3.56 28.64
CA ARG A 97 -9.92 -4.09 28.65
C ARG A 97 -9.94 -5.62 28.70
N ASP A 98 -10.68 -6.22 29.63
CA ASP A 98 -10.68 -7.67 29.85
C ASP A 98 -11.29 -8.43 28.65
N LYS A 99 -12.16 -7.77 27.89
CA LYS A 99 -12.75 -8.32 26.66
C LYS A 99 -11.83 -8.22 25.43
N PHE A 100 -11.03 -7.13 25.33
CA PHE A 100 -10.28 -6.81 24.13
C PHE A 100 -8.75 -6.73 24.34
N ALA A 101 -8.26 -6.94 25.59
CA ALA A 101 -6.83 -6.86 25.85
C ALA A 101 -6.08 -8.03 25.21
N ASP A 102 -5.15 -7.69 24.36
CA ASP A 102 -4.16 -8.61 23.83
C ASP A 102 -2.92 -8.68 24.74
N PRO A 103 -2.23 -9.82 24.80
CA PRO A 103 -0.92 -9.87 25.44
C PRO A 103 0.05 -8.94 24.73
N ARG A 104 0.96 -8.34 25.49
CA ARG A 104 2.00 -7.48 24.93
C ARG A 104 2.83 -8.27 23.92
N ARG A 105 2.94 -7.78 22.67
CA ARG A 105 3.73 -8.40 21.60
C ARG A 105 5.20 -7.97 21.67
N THR A 106 5.46 -6.77 22.19
CA THR A 106 6.82 -6.24 22.31
C THR A 106 7.51 -6.86 23.51
N GLU A 107 8.63 -7.51 23.31
CA GLU A 107 9.50 -8.01 24.35
C GLU A 107 10.26 -6.86 25.03
N LEU A 108 10.34 -6.88 26.36
CA LEU A 108 11.17 -5.95 27.10
C LEU A 108 12.55 -6.59 27.30
N THR A 109 13.51 -6.09 26.56
CA THR A 109 14.91 -6.53 26.69
C THR A 109 15.75 -5.46 27.39
N THR A 110 16.81 -5.89 28.07
CA THR A 110 17.82 -5.00 28.68
C THR A 110 19.00 -4.83 27.73
N ILE A 111 18.74 -4.56 26.44
CA ILE A 111 19.83 -4.35 25.49
C ILE A 111 20.32 -2.90 25.66
N ASP A 112 21.53 -2.75 26.17
CA ASP A 112 22.29 -1.50 26.22
C ASP A 112 22.92 -1.21 24.84
N GLY A 113 22.11 -0.97 23.81
CA GLY A 113 22.56 -0.63 22.47
C GLY A 113 21.74 0.54 21.90
N GLU A 114 22.39 1.39 21.14
CA GLU A 114 21.65 2.35 20.30
C GLU A 114 20.78 1.53 19.34
N ILE A 115 19.46 1.70 19.41
CA ILE A 115 18.52 1.06 18.47
C ILE A 115 18.70 1.77 17.14
N ASP A 116 19.22 1.08 16.12
CA ASP A 116 19.25 1.60 14.77
C ASP A 116 17.82 1.67 14.22
N VAL A 117 17.54 2.67 13.39
CA VAL A 117 16.25 2.81 12.70
C VAL A 117 15.95 1.55 11.89
N GLU A 118 16.96 0.88 11.39
CA GLU A 118 16.87 -0.37 10.63
C GLU A 118 16.29 -1.52 11.46
N ASP A 119 16.63 -1.61 12.75
CA ASP A 119 16.11 -2.64 13.69
C ASP A 119 14.59 -2.53 13.93
N LEU A 120 14.01 -1.37 13.67
CA LEU A 120 12.57 -1.10 13.83
C LEU A 120 11.75 -1.40 12.57
N ILE A 121 12.42 -1.68 11.45
CA ILE A 121 11.77 -1.91 10.16
C ILE A 121 11.62 -3.40 9.94
N GLN A 122 10.40 -3.84 9.63
CA GLN A 122 10.13 -5.23 9.32
C GLN A 122 10.80 -5.60 7.98
N GLU A 123 11.45 -6.77 7.93
CA GLU A 123 12.00 -7.32 6.71
C GLU A 123 10.89 -7.92 5.86
N GLU A 124 10.65 -7.35 4.68
CA GLU A 124 9.62 -7.76 3.74
C GLU A 124 10.12 -7.66 2.30
N ASP A 125 9.59 -8.53 1.43
CA ASP A 125 9.84 -8.46 -0.01
C ASP A 125 9.04 -7.31 -0.64
N MET A 126 9.76 -6.40 -1.26
CA MET A 126 9.20 -5.22 -1.92
C MET A 126 9.50 -5.23 -3.42
N VAL A 127 8.56 -4.76 -4.21
CA VAL A 127 8.76 -4.45 -5.62
C VAL A 127 9.12 -2.97 -5.74
N VAL A 128 10.36 -2.68 -6.09
CA VAL A 128 10.81 -1.31 -6.38
C VAL A 128 10.65 -1.07 -7.88
N THR A 129 9.89 -0.03 -8.22
CA THR A 129 9.62 0.37 -9.60
C THR A 129 10.23 1.73 -9.88
N LEU A 130 10.96 1.85 -10.99
CA LEU A 130 11.57 3.08 -11.47
C LEU A 130 10.98 3.45 -12.84
N THR A 131 10.55 4.73 -13.01
CA THR A 131 10.04 5.22 -14.29
C THR A 131 11.11 5.96 -15.09
N ARG A 132 10.85 6.15 -16.40
CA ARG A 132 11.72 6.91 -17.31
C ARG A 132 11.95 8.35 -16.88
N GLN A 133 10.93 8.99 -16.27
CA GLN A 133 11.05 10.36 -15.76
C GLN A 133 11.68 10.42 -14.36
N GLY A 134 12.08 9.27 -13.79
CA GLY A 134 12.75 9.20 -12.51
C GLY A 134 11.81 9.22 -11.31
N TYR A 135 10.57 8.73 -11.44
CA TYR A 135 9.74 8.42 -10.28
C TYR A 135 10.08 7.03 -9.76
N VAL A 136 10.17 6.89 -8.45
CA VAL A 136 10.46 5.63 -7.76
C VAL A 136 9.42 5.39 -6.68
N LYS A 137 9.05 4.13 -6.50
CA LYS A 137 8.20 3.66 -5.39
C LYS A 137 8.62 2.26 -4.98
N ARG A 138 8.29 1.89 -3.74
CA ARG A 138 8.26 0.50 -3.30
C ARG A 138 6.82 0.07 -3.03
N THR A 139 6.50 -1.17 -3.34
CA THR A 139 5.17 -1.75 -3.18
C THR A 139 5.34 -3.17 -2.66
N PRO A 140 4.59 -3.64 -1.65
CA PRO A 140 4.68 -5.02 -1.20
C PRO A 140 4.45 -6.01 -2.36
N LYS A 141 5.29 -7.04 -2.46
CA LYS A 141 5.22 -8.07 -3.50
C LYS A 141 3.86 -8.77 -3.54
N SER A 142 3.22 -8.94 -2.38
CA SER A 142 1.93 -9.60 -2.21
C SER A 142 0.76 -8.92 -2.97
N ILE A 143 0.88 -7.64 -3.32
CA ILE A 143 -0.14 -6.90 -4.09
C ILE A 143 -0.25 -7.40 -5.54
N TYR A 144 0.82 -8.01 -6.09
CA TYR A 144 0.84 -8.53 -7.46
C TYR A 144 0.51 -10.03 -7.48
N ARG A 145 -0.73 -10.39 -7.77
CA ARG A 145 -1.17 -11.79 -7.84
C ARG A 145 -0.70 -12.47 -9.13
N ALA A 146 -0.33 -13.75 -9.05
CA ALA A 146 0.05 -14.54 -10.22
C ALA A 146 -1.12 -14.71 -11.20
N GLN A 147 -0.85 -14.60 -12.50
CA GLN A 147 -1.81 -14.79 -13.59
C GLN A 147 -1.30 -15.83 -14.59
N ASN A 148 -2.21 -16.53 -15.27
CA ASN A 148 -1.82 -17.48 -16.30
C ASN A 148 -1.23 -16.75 -17.52
N ARG A 149 -0.31 -17.40 -18.24
CA ARG A 149 0.25 -16.89 -19.50
C ARG A 149 -0.85 -16.47 -20.48
N GLY A 150 -0.63 -15.40 -21.21
CA GLY A 150 -1.60 -14.83 -22.14
C GLY A 150 -2.73 -14.04 -21.48
N GLY A 151 -2.61 -13.72 -20.19
CA GLY A 151 -3.50 -12.79 -19.49
C GLY A 151 -3.37 -11.34 -20.01
N ARG A 152 -4.32 -10.48 -19.66
CA ARG A 152 -4.32 -9.04 -20.05
C ARG A 152 -3.51 -8.16 -19.10
N GLY A 153 -3.09 -8.68 -17.94
CA GLY A 153 -2.41 -7.91 -16.90
C GLY A 153 -3.34 -7.01 -16.08
N VAL A 154 -2.75 -6.31 -15.13
CA VAL A 154 -3.42 -5.31 -14.28
C VAL A 154 -2.67 -3.99 -14.36
N THR A 155 -3.38 -2.87 -14.17
CA THR A 155 -2.73 -1.55 -14.12
C THR A 155 -1.77 -1.50 -12.94
N GLY A 156 -0.48 -1.40 -13.23
CA GLY A 156 0.58 -1.39 -12.23
C GLY A 156 0.98 0.01 -11.76
N MET A 157 0.71 1.03 -12.58
CA MET A 157 1.07 2.41 -12.27
C MET A 157 0.26 3.39 -13.12
N THR A 158 -0.20 4.48 -12.52
CA THR A 158 -0.75 5.60 -13.27
C THR A 158 0.39 6.56 -13.59
N THR A 159 0.76 6.64 -14.85
CA THR A 159 1.84 7.52 -15.33
C THR A 159 1.27 8.80 -15.97
N LYS A 160 2.13 9.81 -16.15
CA LYS A 160 1.81 10.96 -17.01
C LYS A 160 1.90 10.52 -18.46
N GLU A 161 1.30 11.29 -19.36
CA GLU A 161 1.59 11.19 -20.80
C GLU A 161 3.11 11.19 -20.99
N GLU A 162 3.63 10.19 -21.74
CA GLU A 162 5.06 9.97 -22.01
C GLU A 162 5.95 9.42 -20.87
N ASP A 163 5.42 9.10 -19.67
CA ASP A 163 6.18 8.40 -18.63
C ASP A 163 5.76 6.93 -18.57
N PHE A 164 6.72 6.04 -18.33
CA PHE A 164 6.48 4.61 -18.15
C PHE A 164 7.54 4.00 -17.22
N ALA A 165 7.23 2.88 -16.59
CA ALA A 165 8.19 2.16 -15.79
C ALA A 165 9.28 1.55 -16.69
N VAL A 166 10.53 1.77 -16.33
CA VAL A 166 11.71 1.27 -17.07
C VAL A 166 12.26 0.02 -16.43
N GLN A 167 12.26 -0.04 -15.11
CA GLN A 167 12.78 -1.16 -14.36
C GLN A 167 11.91 -1.49 -13.15
N MET A 168 11.84 -2.79 -12.86
CA MET A 168 11.34 -3.33 -11.61
C MET A 168 12.39 -4.27 -11.01
N ARG A 169 12.49 -4.28 -9.67
CA ARG A 169 13.32 -5.24 -8.91
C ARG A 169 12.55 -5.67 -7.66
N VAL A 170 12.63 -6.95 -7.36
CA VAL A 170 12.18 -7.49 -6.08
C VAL A 170 13.37 -7.47 -5.14
N VAL A 171 13.21 -6.88 -3.97
CA VAL A 171 14.28 -6.62 -2.99
C VAL A 171 13.73 -6.68 -1.57
N SER A 172 14.56 -7.02 -0.59
CA SER A 172 14.18 -6.86 0.82
C SER A 172 14.15 -5.38 1.22
N THR A 173 13.32 -5.04 2.22
CA THR A 173 13.30 -3.70 2.82
C THR A 173 14.66 -3.24 3.32
N HIS A 174 15.53 -4.16 3.76
CA HIS A 174 16.87 -3.88 4.30
C HIS A 174 17.96 -3.82 3.24
N ASP A 175 17.69 -4.25 2.01
CA ASP A 175 18.70 -4.25 0.96
C ASP A 175 19.14 -2.84 0.56
N GLU A 176 20.42 -2.72 0.20
CA GLU A 176 20.95 -1.53 -0.44
C GLU A 176 20.65 -1.55 -1.93
N ILE A 177 20.25 -0.41 -2.47
CA ILE A 177 19.97 -0.28 -3.90
C ILE A 177 20.89 0.79 -4.48
N MET A 178 21.69 0.38 -5.46
CA MET A 178 22.55 1.27 -6.23
C MET A 178 21.78 1.81 -7.44
N PHE A 179 21.71 3.13 -7.58
CA PHE A 179 21.09 3.81 -8.70
C PHE A 179 22.17 4.38 -9.62
N PHE A 180 22.24 3.88 -10.83
CA PHE A 180 23.16 4.32 -11.85
C PHE A 180 22.48 5.29 -12.81
N THR A 181 23.21 6.32 -13.26
CA THR A 181 22.66 7.36 -14.09
C THR A 181 23.22 7.31 -15.52
N ASN A 182 22.51 7.98 -16.43
CA ASN A 182 22.95 8.17 -17.82
C ASN A 182 24.32 8.86 -17.94
N MET A 183 24.73 9.60 -16.92
CA MET A 183 26.07 10.22 -16.86
C MET A 183 27.15 9.31 -16.26
N GLY A 184 26.81 8.04 -15.98
CA GLY A 184 27.76 7.09 -15.42
C GLY A 184 28.09 7.34 -13.95
N ARG A 185 27.24 7.98 -13.19
CA ARG A 185 27.34 8.16 -11.74
C ARG A 185 26.50 7.09 -11.02
N VAL A 186 26.82 6.86 -9.75
CA VAL A 186 26.11 5.93 -8.89
C VAL A 186 25.77 6.57 -7.56
N TYR A 187 24.58 6.29 -7.06
CA TYR A 187 24.04 6.67 -5.76
C TYR A 187 23.53 5.43 -5.04
N MET A 188 23.40 5.47 -3.72
CA MET A 188 22.91 4.34 -2.93
C MET A 188 21.83 4.80 -1.95
N LEU A 189 20.77 4.00 -1.83
CA LEU A 189 19.73 4.11 -0.82
C LEU A 189 19.40 2.73 -0.26
N LYS A 190 19.00 2.66 1.01
CA LYS A 190 18.33 1.49 1.57
C LYS A 190 16.90 1.41 1.02
N CYS A 191 16.37 0.21 0.74
CA CYS A 191 15.04 0.04 0.19
C CYS A 191 13.96 0.72 1.06
N TYR A 192 14.07 0.63 2.40
CA TYR A 192 13.13 1.28 3.32
C TYR A 192 13.09 2.81 3.22
N GLN A 193 14.13 3.45 2.70
CA GLN A 193 14.17 4.91 2.48
C GLN A 193 13.33 5.35 1.28
N ILE A 194 12.96 4.40 0.39
CA ILE A 194 12.05 4.67 -0.73
C ILE A 194 10.64 4.67 -0.18
N PRO A 195 9.83 5.73 -0.41
CA PRO A 195 8.47 5.78 0.06
C PRO A 195 7.61 4.64 -0.48
N GLU A 196 6.84 4.02 0.42
CA GLU A 196 5.84 3.03 0.05
C GLU A 196 4.66 3.71 -0.65
N ALA A 197 4.15 3.07 -1.69
CA ALA A 197 3.02 3.59 -2.43
C ALA A 197 2.17 2.45 -3.00
N GLY A 198 0.88 2.69 -3.12
CA GLY A 198 -0.05 1.74 -3.70
C GLY A 198 0.28 1.38 -5.15
N ARG A 199 -0.29 0.27 -5.63
CA ARG A 199 -0.03 -0.27 -6.99
C ARG A 199 -0.18 0.77 -8.09
N THR A 200 -1.25 1.55 -8.08
CA THR A 200 -1.55 2.55 -9.11
C THR A 200 -0.88 3.91 -8.90
N ALA A 201 -0.30 4.17 -7.72
CA ALA A 201 0.34 5.45 -7.42
C ALA A 201 1.60 5.67 -8.27
N ARG A 202 1.89 6.94 -8.60
CA ARG A 202 3.09 7.35 -9.37
C ARG A 202 4.40 7.15 -8.60
N GLY A 203 4.38 7.25 -7.29
CA GLY A 203 5.59 7.27 -6.45
C GLY A 203 6.19 8.67 -6.29
N THR A 204 7.42 8.72 -5.82
CA THR A 204 8.16 9.95 -5.49
C THR A 204 9.25 10.19 -6.52
N ALA A 205 9.48 11.44 -6.91
CA ALA A 205 10.60 11.77 -7.79
C ALA A 205 11.93 11.47 -7.10
N ILE A 206 12.81 10.72 -7.76
CA ILE A 206 14.07 10.25 -7.17
C ILE A 206 15.01 11.38 -6.79
N ILE A 207 14.92 12.53 -7.46
CA ILE A 207 15.65 13.75 -7.12
C ILE A 207 15.39 14.26 -5.69
N ASN A 208 14.25 13.87 -5.10
CA ASN A 208 13.94 14.20 -3.71
C ASN A 208 14.62 13.24 -2.71
N LEU A 209 15.13 12.10 -3.18
CA LEU A 209 15.77 11.08 -2.37
C LEU A 209 17.29 11.11 -2.50
N ILE A 210 17.82 11.40 -3.71
CA ILE A 210 19.24 11.46 -4.02
C ILE A 210 19.58 12.76 -4.72
N GLN A 211 20.82 13.23 -4.55
CA GLN A 211 21.28 14.52 -5.10
C GLN A 211 21.79 14.34 -6.53
N ILE A 212 20.88 14.22 -7.50
CA ILE A 212 21.19 14.18 -8.94
C ILE A 212 21.10 15.58 -9.57
N ALA A 213 21.86 15.80 -10.64
CA ALA A 213 21.77 17.01 -11.42
C ALA A 213 20.48 17.06 -12.25
N SER A 214 20.07 18.24 -12.71
CA SER A 214 18.79 18.44 -13.43
C SER A 214 18.70 17.72 -14.78
N ASP A 215 19.84 17.47 -15.41
CA ASP A 215 20.01 16.77 -16.69
C ASP A 215 20.39 15.29 -16.54
N GLU A 216 20.59 14.84 -15.30
CA GLU A 216 20.95 13.49 -14.94
C GLU A 216 19.69 12.63 -14.72
N LYS A 217 19.65 11.43 -15.32
CA LYS A 217 18.54 10.49 -15.20
C LYS A 217 19.05 9.14 -14.73
N VAL A 218 18.29 8.50 -13.83
CA VAL A 218 18.59 7.12 -13.41
C VAL A 218 18.19 6.17 -14.52
N THR A 219 19.13 5.36 -14.97
CA THR A 219 18.95 4.39 -16.05
C THR A 219 18.99 2.94 -15.58
N CYS A 220 19.65 2.67 -14.45
CA CYS A 220 19.79 1.31 -13.93
C CYS A 220 19.71 1.29 -12.41
N MET A 221 19.06 0.25 -11.89
CA MET A 221 18.88 0.00 -10.46
C MET A 221 19.37 -1.40 -10.13
N VAL A 222 20.35 -1.51 -9.22
CA VAL A 222 20.98 -2.77 -8.82
C VAL A 222 20.81 -2.96 -7.31
N PRO A 223 20.04 -3.95 -6.87
CA PRO A 223 20.03 -4.33 -5.47
C PRO A 223 21.35 -4.99 -5.07
N VAL A 224 21.82 -4.66 -3.89
CA VAL A 224 23.03 -5.24 -3.30
C VAL A 224 22.63 -5.92 -1.99
N PRO A 225 22.30 -7.20 -2.00
CA PRO A 225 21.91 -7.92 -0.79
C PRO A 225 23.13 -8.10 0.09
N GLY A 226 23.18 -7.42 1.25
CA GLY A 226 24.14 -7.64 2.34
C GLY A 226 25.57 -8.00 1.92
N ALA A 227 26.07 -7.50 0.80
CA ALA A 227 27.26 -8.01 0.12
C ALA A 227 28.53 -7.67 0.90
N THR A 228 28.95 -8.62 1.68
CA THR A 228 30.28 -8.67 2.27
C THR A 228 31.11 -9.69 1.48
N GLY A 229 31.85 -9.25 0.47
CA GLY A 229 32.68 -10.19 -0.28
C GLY A 229 33.45 -9.57 -1.45
N GLU A 230 34.30 -10.37 -2.09
CA GLU A 230 35.02 -10.01 -3.30
C GLU A 230 34.11 -10.05 -4.54
N HIS A 231 33.13 -9.14 -4.57
CA HIS A 231 32.26 -8.99 -5.73
C HIS A 231 32.77 -7.90 -6.67
N ASN A 232 32.38 -8.02 -7.94
CA ASN A 232 32.62 -7.00 -8.95
C ASN A 232 31.29 -6.47 -9.48
N LEU A 233 31.27 -5.19 -9.84
CA LEU A 233 30.22 -4.62 -10.65
C LEU A 233 30.63 -4.70 -12.12
N VAL A 234 29.87 -5.44 -12.91
CA VAL A 234 30.00 -5.47 -14.36
C VAL A 234 28.97 -4.54 -14.96
N MET A 235 29.41 -3.65 -15.85
CA MET A 235 28.63 -2.59 -16.44
C MET A 235 28.69 -2.71 -17.96
N ALA A 236 27.53 -2.68 -18.63
CA ALA A 236 27.45 -2.70 -20.09
C ALA A 236 26.77 -1.44 -20.61
N THR A 237 27.25 -0.94 -21.76
CA THR A 237 26.68 0.24 -22.41
C THR A 237 25.91 -0.13 -23.68
N ARG A 238 25.03 0.76 -24.10
CA ARG A 238 24.22 0.61 -25.30
C ARG A 238 25.05 0.35 -26.57
N ASP A 239 26.19 1.00 -26.68
CA ASP A 239 27.09 0.89 -27.84
C ASP A 239 28.04 -0.32 -27.76
N GLY A 240 27.81 -1.24 -26.80
CA GLY A 240 28.55 -2.48 -26.70
C GLY A 240 29.89 -2.37 -26.00
N MET A 241 30.07 -1.40 -25.10
CA MET A 241 31.21 -1.38 -24.17
C MET A 241 30.86 -2.18 -22.93
N ILE A 242 31.88 -2.78 -22.30
CA ILE A 242 31.75 -3.50 -21.02
C ILE A 242 32.91 -3.18 -20.10
N LYS A 243 32.63 -3.15 -18.80
CA LYS A 243 33.59 -2.82 -17.77
C LYS A 243 33.38 -3.67 -16.53
N LYS A 244 34.46 -4.07 -15.86
CA LYS A 244 34.39 -4.72 -14.55
C LYS A 244 35.17 -3.87 -13.53
N THR A 245 34.50 -3.55 -12.40
CA THR A 245 35.07 -2.75 -11.31
C THR A 245 34.83 -3.48 -9.98
N PRO A 246 35.82 -3.67 -9.11
CA PRO A 246 35.61 -4.26 -7.79
C PRO A 246 34.60 -3.47 -6.99
N TYR A 247 33.66 -4.17 -6.30
CA TYR A 247 32.64 -3.52 -5.47
C TYR A 247 33.26 -2.65 -4.36
N SER A 248 34.43 -3.05 -3.82
CA SER A 248 35.16 -2.29 -2.80
C SER A 248 35.47 -0.83 -3.21
N GLU A 249 35.56 -0.55 -4.51
CA GLU A 249 35.75 0.80 -5.04
C GLU A 249 34.53 1.73 -4.76
N PHE A 250 33.39 1.15 -4.37
CA PHE A 250 32.13 1.84 -4.09
C PHE A 250 31.79 1.86 -2.60
N ALA A 251 32.60 1.30 -1.71
CA ALA A 251 32.34 1.22 -0.27
C ALA A 251 32.07 2.57 0.42
N ASN A 252 32.58 3.67 -0.13
CA ASN A 252 32.42 5.03 0.41
C ASN A 252 31.51 5.88 -0.48
N LEU A 253 30.32 5.41 -0.79
CA LEU A 253 29.32 6.18 -1.52
C LEU A 253 28.84 7.38 -0.67
N ARG A 254 29.05 8.58 -1.18
CA ARG A 254 28.55 9.82 -0.56
C ARG A 254 27.20 10.22 -1.16
N LYS A 255 26.45 11.06 -0.46
CA LYS A 255 25.16 11.59 -0.97
C LYS A 255 25.25 12.28 -2.34
N ASN A 256 26.43 12.80 -2.69
CA ASN A 256 26.69 13.44 -4.00
C ASN A 256 26.96 12.43 -5.13
N GLY A 257 26.91 11.13 -4.86
CA GLY A 257 27.24 10.08 -5.81
C GLY A 257 28.71 10.00 -6.16
N LEU A 258 29.08 8.95 -6.86
CA LEU A 258 30.44 8.69 -7.38
C LEU A 258 30.38 8.43 -8.88
N ILE A 259 31.46 8.72 -9.60
CA ILE A 259 31.63 8.29 -10.99
C ILE A 259 31.84 6.78 -11.00
N ALA A 260 30.99 6.04 -11.68
CA ALA A 260 31.06 4.59 -11.85
C ALA A 260 31.73 4.18 -13.17
N ILE A 261 31.43 4.91 -14.24
CA ILE A 261 31.99 4.68 -15.59
C ILE A 261 32.04 6.01 -16.35
N ASN A 262 33.06 6.21 -17.17
CA ASN A 262 33.07 7.27 -18.16
C ASN A 262 32.47 6.76 -19.45
N LEU A 263 31.43 7.44 -19.92
CA LEU A 263 30.72 7.12 -21.16
C LEU A 263 31.30 7.90 -22.34
N LYS A 264 31.16 7.37 -23.55
CA LYS A 264 31.36 8.14 -24.77
C LYS A 264 30.17 9.08 -24.99
N GLU A 265 30.39 10.11 -25.78
CA GLU A 265 29.30 11.00 -26.21
C GLU A 265 28.22 10.22 -26.95
N GLY A 266 26.99 10.33 -26.49
CA GLY A 266 25.83 9.64 -27.06
C GLY A 266 25.63 8.18 -26.60
N ASP A 267 26.58 7.58 -25.84
CA ASP A 267 26.42 6.24 -25.27
C ASP A 267 25.70 6.30 -23.92
N GLU A 268 25.01 5.23 -23.53
CA GLU A 268 24.26 5.13 -22.30
C GLU A 268 24.58 3.82 -21.57
N LEU A 269 24.57 3.85 -20.25
CA LEU A 269 24.67 2.66 -19.43
C LEU A 269 23.29 1.93 -19.45
N ILE A 270 23.29 0.65 -19.87
CA ILE A 270 22.05 -0.13 -20.02
C ILE A 270 21.91 -1.25 -18.99
N GLY A 271 22.98 -1.77 -18.46
CA GLY A 271 22.95 -2.86 -17.50
C GLY A 271 24.14 -2.79 -16.55
N VAL A 272 23.86 -3.09 -15.29
CA VAL A 272 24.86 -3.28 -14.24
C VAL A 272 24.42 -4.46 -13.40
N ASP A 273 25.34 -5.38 -13.15
CA ASP A 273 25.13 -6.52 -12.28
C ASP A 273 26.31 -6.79 -11.37
N LEU A 274 26.03 -7.45 -10.24
CA LEU A 274 27.02 -7.88 -9.28
C LEU A 274 27.51 -9.29 -9.66
N THR A 275 28.82 -9.49 -9.75
CA THR A 275 29.41 -10.76 -10.16
C THR A 275 30.47 -11.24 -9.17
N SER A 276 30.76 -12.55 -9.19
CA SER A 276 31.71 -13.20 -8.30
C SER A 276 33.19 -13.08 -8.74
N GLY A 277 33.43 -12.69 -9.98
CA GLY A 277 34.79 -12.69 -10.59
C GLY A 277 35.02 -13.78 -11.62
N ASP A 278 34.21 -14.83 -11.58
CA ASP A 278 34.33 -16.02 -12.43
C ASP A 278 33.08 -16.30 -13.26
N ASP A 279 32.10 -15.39 -13.23
CA ASP A 279 30.83 -15.60 -13.89
C ASP A 279 30.94 -15.53 -15.42
N GLU A 280 30.01 -16.18 -16.07
CA GLU A 280 29.80 -16.05 -17.50
C GLU A 280 28.72 -15.01 -17.78
N ILE A 281 28.98 -14.16 -18.74
CA ILE A 281 28.09 -13.03 -19.06
C ILE A 281 27.48 -13.27 -20.44
N LEU A 282 26.16 -13.08 -20.52
CA LEU A 282 25.40 -13.06 -21.75
C LEU A 282 24.93 -11.63 -22.01
N LEU A 283 25.26 -11.11 -23.20
CA LEU A 283 24.74 -9.83 -23.70
C LEU A 283 23.75 -10.10 -24.82
N GLY A 284 22.64 -9.34 -24.83
CA GLY A 284 21.65 -9.40 -25.88
C GLY A 284 21.50 -8.09 -26.64
N SER A 285 21.35 -8.16 -27.95
CA SER A 285 21.07 -6.98 -28.77
C SER A 285 19.60 -6.89 -29.17
N ARG A 286 19.15 -5.68 -29.46
CA ARG A 286 17.77 -5.39 -29.90
C ARG A 286 17.35 -6.24 -31.09
N LYS A 287 18.27 -6.47 -32.06
CA LYS A 287 18.02 -7.30 -33.23
C LYS A 287 18.10 -8.81 -32.99
N GLY A 288 18.08 -9.23 -31.71
CA GLY A 288 17.96 -10.63 -31.33
C GLY A 288 19.25 -11.44 -31.43
N MET A 289 20.42 -10.78 -31.44
CA MET A 289 21.71 -11.44 -31.33
C MET A 289 22.15 -11.52 -29.86
N ALA A 290 22.95 -12.54 -29.52
CA ALA A 290 23.55 -12.64 -28.20
C ALA A 290 24.99 -13.14 -28.25
N ILE A 291 25.80 -12.71 -27.29
CA ILE A 291 27.16 -13.18 -27.10
C ILE A 291 27.39 -13.61 -25.66
N ARG A 292 27.95 -14.82 -25.46
CA ARG A 292 28.32 -15.37 -24.16
C ARG A 292 29.85 -15.42 -24.07
N PHE A 293 30.40 -14.93 -22.96
CA PHE A 293 31.83 -15.01 -22.66
C PHE A 293 32.07 -14.95 -21.14
N SER A 294 33.22 -15.50 -20.69
CA SER A 294 33.60 -15.42 -19.29
C SER A 294 34.03 -13.99 -18.91
N GLU A 295 33.61 -13.51 -17.74
CA GLU A 295 34.05 -12.23 -17.18
C GLU A 295 35.55 -12.13 -16.91
N ARG A 296 36.27 -13.29 -16.85
CA ARG A 296 37.75 -13.35 -16.80
C ARG A 296 38.40 -12.68 -18.01
N HIS A 297 37.69 -12.59 -19.13
CA HIS A 297 38.13 -11.85 -20.31
C HIS A 297 38.07 -10.32 -20.11
N ILE A 298 37.44 -9.84 -19.02
CA ILE A 298 37.36 -8.43 -18.68
C ILE A 298 38.30 -8.20 -17.49
N ARG A 299 39.39 -7.47 -17.71
CA ARG A 299 40.28 -7.08 -16.62
C ARG A 299 39.58 -6.12 -15.66
N PRO A 300 39.75 -6.21 -14.33
CA PRO A 300 39.28 -5.19 -13.40
C PRO A 300 39.84 -3.83 -13.75
N MET A 301 39.02 -2.80 -13.68
CA MET A 301 39.31 -1.42 -14.03
C MET A 301 38.81 -0.47 -12.97
N GLY A 302 39.51 0.63 -12.73
CA GLY A 302 39.09 1.67 -11.82
C GLY A 302 37.80 2.39 -12.31
N ARG A 303 37.08 3.06 -11.41
CA ARG A 303 35.76 3.69 -11.66
C ARG A 303 35.73 4.62 -12.87
N ALA A 304 36.74 5.47 -13.06
CA ALA A 304 36.80 6.47 -14.12
C ALA A 304 37.28 5.93 -15.48
N SER A 305 37.15 4.62 -15.78
CA SER A 305 37.50 4.05 -17.09
C SER A 305 36.23 3.87 -17.95
N MET A 306 36.41 3.79 -19.29
CA MET A 306 35.35 3.61 -20.28
C MET A 306 35.03 2.14 -20.56
N GLY A 307 35.86 1.20 -20.10
CA GLY A 307 35.70 -0.21 -20.43
C GLY A 307 36.35 -0.63 -21.74
N VAL A 308 35.93 -1.80 -22.22
CA VAL A 308 36.40 -2.46 -23.47
C VAL A 308 35.22 -2.92 -24.31
N LYS A 309 35.40 -3.17 -25.60
CA LYS A 309 34.34 -3.69 -26.46
C LYS A 309 33.91 -5.09 -26.05
N SER A 310 32.62 -5.32 -25.87
CA SER A 310 32.00 -6.60 -25.52
C SER A 310 31.51 -7.34 -26.77
N MET A 311 30.72 -6.65 -27.62
CA MET A 311 30.07 -7.20 -28.80
C MET A 311 30.28 -6.27 -30.00
N ARG A 312 30.37 -6.85 -31.19
CA ARG A 312 30.33 -6.08 -32.45
C ARG A 312 28.88 -6.00 -32.90
N LEU A 313 28.33 -4.81 -32.83
CA LEU A 313 26.98 -4.51 -33.30
C LEU A 313 27.00 -4.20 -34.80
N ASP A 314 25.93 -4.56 -35.50
CA ASP A 314 25.63 -4.07 -36.84
C ASP A 314 25.06 -2.65 -36.75
N ASP A 315 24.98 -1.94 -37.88
CA ASP A 315 24.43 -0.59 -37.94
C ASP A 315 22.98 -0.58 -37.38
N ASP A 316 22.64 0.42 -36.60
CA ASP A 316 21.36 0.59 -35.92
C ASP A 316 20.98 -0.50 -34.87
N ASP A 317 21.89 -1.40 -34.51
CA ASP A 317 21.69 -2.31 -33.40
C ASP A 317 22.27 -1.77 -32.11
N ILE A 318 21.67 -2.14 -30.98
CA ILE A 318 22.09 -1.71 -29.63
C ILE A 318 22.05 -2.92 -28.70
N ILE A 319 22.89 -2.89 -27.67
CA ILE A 319 22.73 -3.81 -26.54
C ILE A 319 21.50 -3.36 -25.73
N ILE A 320 20.66 -4.33 -25.38
CA ILE A 320 19.45 -4.06 -24.57
C ILE A 320 19.59 -4.59 -23.16
N ASP A 321 20.34 -5.69 -22.98
CA ASP A 321 20.46 -6.30 -21.66
C ASP A 321 21.78 -7.04 -21.50
N MET A 322 22.21 -7.21 -20.23
CA MET A 322 23.36 -7.94 -19.79
C MET A 322 22.98 -8.79 -18.57
N VAL A 323 23.21 -10.10 -18.64
CA VAL A 323 22.89 -11.02 -17.56
C VAL A 323 24.07 -11.93 -17.24
N PRO A 324 24.48 -12.06 -15.97
CA PRO A 324 25.33 -13.15 -15.51
C PRO A 324 24.57 -14.47 -15.60
N LEU A 325 25.21 -15.53 -16.08
CA LEU A 325 24.59 -16.86 -16.16
C LEU A 325 24.55 -17.52 -14.80
N GLU A 326 23.38 -18.05 -14.43
CA GLU A 326 23.13 -18.76 -13.18
C GLU A 326 22.98 -20.26 -13.42
N GLN A 327 23.57 -21.09 -12.53
CA GLN A 327 23.41 -22.55 -12.61
C GLN A 327 21.97 -22.96 -12.33
N GLY A 328 21.44 -23.87 -13.14
CA GLY A 328 20.05 -24.38 -12.98
C GLY A 328 18.96 -23.42 -13.47
N ALA A 329 19.31 -22.28 -14.05
CA ALA A 329 18.40 -21.35 -14.64
C ALA A 329 18.45 -21.35 -16.17
N ASP A 330 17.34 -21.03 -16.83
CA ASP A 330 17.22 -20.85 -18.27
C ASP A 330 17.37 -19.38 -18.66
N VAL A 331 17.84 -19.12 -19.88
CA VAL A 331 17.80 -17.78 -20.48
C VAL A 331 16.38 -17.51 -20.96
N LEU A 332 15.71 -16.57 -20.32
CA LEU A 332 14.43 -16.03 -20.79
C LEU A 332 14.68 -14.89 -21.77
N ALA A 333 14.08 -14.98 -22.93
CA ALA A 333 14.06 -13.93 -23.94
C ALA A 333 12.62 -13.45 -24.15
N ILE A 334 12.36 -12.15 -23.93
CA ILE A 334 11.05 -11.53 -24.14
C ILE A 334 11.18 -10.46 -25.23
N THR A 335 10.19 -10.42 -26.12
CA THR A 335 10.16 -9.45 -27.22
C THR A 335 9.16 -8.32 -26.96
N THR A 336 9.31 -7.21 -27.66
CA THR A 336 8.47 -6.01 -27.50
C THR A 336 6.98 -6.27 -27.72
N LEU A 337 6.60 -7.27 -28.53
CA LEU A 337 5.20 -7.63 -28.76
C LEU A 337 4.71 -8.81 -27.93
N GLY A 338 5.35 -9.05 -26.76
CA GLY A 338 4.86 -9.99 -25.73
C GLY A 338 5.10 -11.47 -26.02
N TYR A 339 5.95 -11.81 -26.98
CA TYR A 339 6.42 -13.19 -27.17
C TYR A 339 7.60 -13.47 -26.25
N GLY A 340 7.72 -14.72 -25.81
CA GLY A 340 8.82 -15.12 -24.94
C GLY A 340 9.10 -16.62 -25.03
N LYS A 341 10.29 -16.98 -24.58
CA LYS A 341 10.75 -18.37 -24.45
C LYS A 341 11.84 -18.50 -23.43
N ARG A 342 11.97 -19.69 -22.88
CA ARG A 342 13.15 -20.10 -22.10
C ARG A 342 14.07 -20.95 -23.00
N THR A 343 15.38 -20.78 -22.85
CA THR A 343 16.39 -21.51 -23.64
C THR A 343 17.51 -21.90 -22.70
N SER A 344 17.99 -23.17 -22.75
CA SER A 344 19.15 -23.61 -21.98
C SER A 344 20.36 -22.72 -22.27
N PRO A 345 21.10 -22.27 -21.25
CA PRO A 345 22.38 -21.56 -21.44
C PRO A 345 23.38 -22.31 -22.30
N ASP A 346 23.34 -23.65 -22.35
CA ASP A 346 24.22 -24.50 -23.16
C ASP A 346 24.07 -24.31 -24.66
N GLU A 347 22.89 -23.81 -25.10
CA GLU A 347 22.72 -23.47 -26.51
C GLU A 347 23.50 -22.21 -26.93
N TYR A 348 23.97 -21.41 -25.96
CA TYR A 348 24.82 -20.24 -26.23
C TYR A 348 26.29 -20.63 -26.05
N ARG A 349 26.96 -20.96 -27.15
CA ARG A 349 28.40 -21.31 -27.10
C ARG A 349 29.22 -20.14 -26.55
N GLU A 350 30.18 -20.44 -25.70
CA GLU A 350 31.17 -19.46 -25.26
C GLU A 350 31.97 -18.89 -26.43
N GLN A 351 32.23 -17.59 -26.43
CA GLN A 351 32.98 -16.86 -27.46
C GLN A 351 33.97 -15.89 -26.81
N GLY A 352 34.89 -15.40 -27.58
CA GLY A 352 35.72 -14.25 -27.18
C GLY A 352 34.92 -12.96 -27.31
N ARG A 353 35.20 -11.96 -26.44
CA ARG A 353 34.64 -10.62 -26.57
C ARG A 353 34.84 -10.03 -27.97
N ASN A 354 34.04 -9.00 -28.32
CA ASN A 354 34.08 -8.30 -29.61
C ASN A 354 33.73 -9.20 -30.82
N GLY A 355 33.03 -10.34 -30.60
CA GLY A 355 32.39 -11.13 -31.64
C GLY A 355 31.04 -10.55 -32.07
N LYS A 356 30.47 -11.04 -33.21
CA LYS A 356 29.10 -10.71 -33.64
C LYS A 356 28.01 -11.41 -32.81
N GLY A 357 28.38 -12.43 -32.04
CA GLY A 357 27.42 -13.27 -31.31
C GLY A 357 26.73 -14.29 -32.22
N ILE A 358 25.60 -14.80 -31.70
CA ILE A 358 24.74 -15.80 -32.37
C ILE A 358 23.28 -15.38 -32.19
N ILE A 359 22.38 -15.90 -33.04
CA ILE A 359 20.94 -15.61 -32.93
C ILE A 359 20.41 -16.14 -31.59
N ALA A 360 19.87 -15.28 -30.72
CA ALA A 360 19.21 -15.62 -29.47
C ALA A 360 17.72 -15.91 -29.67
N THR A 361 17.05 -15.13 -30.52
CA THR A 361 15.65 -15.34 -30.85
C THR A 361 15.40 -14.99 -32.31
N LYS A 362 14.46 -15.71 -32.95
CA LYS A 362 14.03 -15.40 -34.30
C LYS A 362 12.99 -14.31 -34.29
N LEU A 363 13.39 -13.10 -34.63
CA LEU A 363 12.49 -11.96 -34.72
C LEU A 363 11.71 -11.96 -36.05
N THR A 364 10.48 -11.46 -36.00
CA THR A 364 9.57 -11.27 -37.12
C THR A 364 8.68 -10.06 -36.80
N ASP A 365 7.95 -9.56 -37.81
CA ASP A 365 6.99 -8.46 -37.59
C ASP A 365 5.95 -8.76 -36.50
N LYS A 366 5.66 -10.05 -36.25
CA LYS A 366 4.72 -10.49 -35.22
C LYS A 366 5.31 -10.47 -33.79
N THR A 367 6.61 -10.65 -33.67
CA THR A 367 7.27 -10.70 -32.38
C THR A 367 7.85 -9.35 -31.95
N GLY A 368 8.12 -8.47 -32.93
CA GLY A 368 8.85 -7.25 -32.70
C GLY A 368 10.32 -7.50 -32.37
N ASP A 369 10.98 -6.49 -31.82
CA ASP A 369 12.38 -6.53 -31.38
C ASP A 369 12.55 -7.29 -30.05
N LEU A 370 13.77 -7.63 -29.68
CA LEU A 370 14.08 -8.17 -28.36
C LEU A 370 13.97 -7.02 -27.33
N ALA A 371 13.17 -7.25 -26.26
CA ALA A 371 12.92 -6.27 -25.20
C ALA A 371 13.70 -6.55 -23.94
N ALA A 372 13.87 -7.83 -23.56
CA ALA A 372 14.59 -8.21 -22.35
C ALA A 372 15.24 -9.59 -22.45
N LEU A 373 16.35 -9.76 -21.75
CA LEU A 373 17.00 -11.04 -21.43
C LEU A 373 17.21 -11.14 -19.94
N LEU A 374 16.87 -12.27 -19.33
CA LEU A 374 17.21 -12.54 -17.92
C LEU A 374 17.35 -14.03 -17.67
N MET A 375 18.04 -14.40 -16.59
CA MET A 375 18.08 -15.78 -16.10
C MET A 375 16.84 -16.03 -15.27
N VAL A 376 16.24 -17.22 -15.40
CA VAL A 376 15.03 -17.59 -14.67
C VAL A 376 15.02 -19.06 -14.33
N LYS A 377 14.65 -19.39 -13.10
CA LYS A 377 14.41 -20.77 -12.65
C LYS A 377 12.95 -21.15 -12.87
N PRO A 378 12.63 -22.44 -13.04
CA PRO A 378 11.24 -22.88 -13.27
C PRO A 378 10.27 -22.55 -12.12
N ASP A 379 10.79 -22.49 -10.91
CA ASP A 379 10.07 -22.22 -9.66
C ASP A 379 9.87 -20.73 -9.35
N GLU A 380 10.38 -19.86 -10.20
CA GLU A 380 10.22 -18.40 -10.07
C GLU A 380 9.00 -17.88 -10.82
N ASP A 381 8.53 -16.71 -10.39
CA ASP A 381 7.54 -15.91 -11.10
C ASP A 381 8.20 -14.77 -11.85
N LEU A 382 7.52 -14.28 -12.87
CA LEU A 382 7.95 -13.19 -13.72
C LEU A 382 6.95 -12.04 -13.68
N MET A 383 7.44 -10.83 -13.58
CA MET A 383 6.67 -9.61 -13.71
C MET A 383 7.05 -8.91 -15.01
N LEU A 384 6.12 -8.82 -15.95
CA LEU A 384 6.29 -8.10 -17.21
C LEU A 384 5.59 -6.76 -17.13
N ILE A 385 6.24 -5.71 -17.62
CA ILE A 385 5.69 -4.37 -17.63
C ILE A 385 5.67 -3.80 -19.05
N THR A 386 4.63 -3.05 -19.38
CA THR A 386 4.42 -2.40 -20.67
C THR A 386 4.52 -0.88 -20.55
N ASP A 387 4.71 -0.23 -21.70
CA ASP A 387 4.81 1.23 -21.82
C ASP A 387 3.51 1.96 -21.43
N ASP A 388 2.35 1.28 -21.46
CA ASP A 388 1.06 1.78 -20.97
C ASP A 388 0.88 1.62 -19.43
N GLY A 389 1.89 1.07 -18.74
CA GLY A 389 1.85 0.85 -17.28
C GLY A 389 1.13 -0.43 -16.84
N THR A 390 0.74 -1.29 -17.78
CA THR A 390 0.15 -2.60 -17.45
C THR A 390 1.23 -3.56 -16.96
N ILE A 391 0.95 -4.27 -15.86
CA ILE A 391 1.83 -5.28 -15.27
C ILE A 391 1.12 -6.63 -15.25
N ILE A 392 1.84 -7.70 -15.62
CA ILE A 392 1.41 -9.08 -15.43
C ILE A 392 2.45 -9.85 -14.61
N ARG A 393 1.99 -10.66 -13.65
CA ARG A 393 2.78 -11.68 -12.98
C ARG A 393 2.41 -13.05 -13.56
N THR A 394 3.39 -13.81 -14.03
CA THR A 394 3.20 -15.13 -14.65
C THR A 394 4.27 -16.10 -14.16
N ARG A 395 3.96 -17.40 -14.12
CA ARG A 395 4.91 -18.42 -13.70
C ARG A 395 5.94 -18.67 -14.80
N ALA A 396 7.21 -18.80 -14.44
CA ALA A 396 8.26 -19.10 -15.39
C ALA A 396 8.06 -20.47 -16.07
N GLU A 397 7.57 -21.47 -15.31
CA GLU A 397 7.28 -22.81 -15.83
C GLU A 397 6.24 -22.84 -16.96
N ASP A 398 5.32 -21.89 -17.02
CA ASP A 398 4.32 -21.76 -18.08
C ASP A 398 4.94 -21.35 -19.41
N ILE A 399 6.16 -20.80 -19.40
CA ILE A 399 6.86 -20.38 -20.61
C ILE A 399 7.65 -21.58 -21.14
N ARG A 400 7.38 -21.95 -22.37
CA ARG A 400 7.97 -23.12 -23.00
C ARG A 400 9.48 -22.99 -23.16
N VAL A 401 10.23 -24.05 -22.83
CA VAL A 401 11.64 -24.20 -23.19
C VAL A 401 11.74 -24.51 -24.68
N CYS A 402 12.45 -23.70 -25.42
CA CYS A 402 12.60 -23.77 -26.87
C CYS A 402 14.03 -23.50 -27.28
N GLY A 403 14.42 -24.05 -28.41
CA GLY A 403 15.72 -23.78 -29.02
C GLY A 403 15.94 -22.30 -29.35
N ARG A 404 17.17 -21.90 -29.35
CA ARG A 404 17.65 -20.52 -29.53
C ARG A 404 17.04 -19.82 -30.77
N ASN A 405 17.02 -20.48 -31.94
CA ASN A 405 16.52 -19.91 -33.18
C ASN A 405 15.02 -20.15 -33.37
N THR A 406 14.19 -19.82 -32.36
CA THR A 406 12.71 -19.91 -32.44
C THR A 406 12.07 -18.58 -32.03
N GLN A 407 10.79 -18.39 -32.35
CA GLN A 407 10.02 -17.17 -32.03
C GLN A 407 9.48 -17.15 -30.57
N GLY A 408 9.39 -18.33 -29.93
CA GLY A 408 8.76 -18.47 -28.63
C GLY A 408 7.21 -18.58 -28.68
N VAL A 409 6.59 -18.32 -27.54
CA VAL A 409 5.13 -18.34 -27.32
C VAL A 409 4.64 -16.98 -26.86
N ILE A 410 3.33 -16.73 -26.95
CA ILE A 410 2.74 -15.51 -26.38
C ILE A 410 2.76 -15.65 -24.87
N VAL A 411 3.46 -14.76 -24.19
CA VAL A 411 3.52 -14.66 -22.73
C VAL A 411 2.51 -13.64 -22.24
N MET A 412 2.40 -12.49 -22.91
CA MET A 412 1.46 -11.44 -22.59
C MET A 412 0.70 -11.00 -23.86
N LYS A 413 -0.61 -10.83 -23.75
CA LYS A 413 -1.43 -10.22 -24.81
C LYS A 413 -1.45 -8.72 -24.58
N LEU A 414 -0.93 -7.99 -25.56
CA LEU A 414 -0.84 -6.54 -25.53
C LEU A 414 -2.07 -5.88 -26.16
N GLN A 415 -2.35 -4.65 -25.74
CA GLN A 415 -3.27 -3.76 -26.46
C GLN A 415 -2.59 -3.25 -27.74
N GLU A 416 -3.38 -2.77 -28.69
CA GLU A 416 -2.85 -2.22 -29.92
C GLU A 416 -1.99 -0.97 -29.63
N GLY A 417 -0.74 -1.00 -30.06
CA GLY A 417 0.23 0.06 -29.84
C GLY A 417 1.06 -0.06 -28.55
N SER A 418 0.75 -1.01 -27.66
CA SER A 418 1.53 -1.22 -26.42
C SER A 418 2.72 -2.16 -26.66
N HIS A 419 3.81 -1.93 -25.90
CA HIS A 419 5.04 -2.72 -25.99
C HIS A 419 5.53 -3.14 -24.60
N VAL A 420 6.08 -4.35 -24.50
CA VAL A 420 6.81 -4.77 -23.32
C VAL A 420 8.14 -4.01 -23.28
N ILE A 421 8.41 -3.39 -22.13
CA ILE A 421 9.60 -2.54 -21.91
C ILE A 421 10.50 -3.05 -20.78
N GLY A 422 10.00 -3.96 -19.93
CA GLY A 422 10.78 -4.51 -18.82
C GLY A 422 10.23 -5.82 -18.30
N VAL A 423 11.12 -6.60 -17.70
CA VAL A 423 10.80 -7.88 -17.05
C VAL A 423 11.60 -7.98 -15.76
N ALA A 424 10.99 -8.46 -14.68
CA ALA A 424 11.65 -8.74 -13.40
C ALA A 424 11.33 -10.15 -12.92
N ARG A 425 12.26 -10.76 -12.17
CA ARG A 425 12.03 -12.00 -11.44
C ARG A 425 11.36 -11.71 -10.09
N ALA A 426 10.53 -12.62 -9.63
CA ALA A 426 9.99 -12.65 -8.28
C ALA A 426 10.02 -14.09 -7.76
N GLU A 427 10.36 -14.27 -6.50
CA GLU A 427 10.20 -15.56 -5.85
C GLU A 427 8.73 -15.94 -5.80
N ARG A 428 8.44 -17.25 -5.91
CA ARG A 428 7.07 -17.76 -5.77
C ARG A 428 6.67 -17.73 -4.31
N ASP A 429 5.51 -17.15 -4.01
CA ASP A 429 4.90 -17.25 -2.70
C ASP A 429 4.38 -18.67 -2.48
N GLU A 430 4.62 -19.29 -1.33
CA GLU A 430 4.17 -20.64 -0.96
C GLU A 430 2.65 -20.72 -0.64
N GLU A 431 1.82 -19.81 -1.16
CA GLU A 431 0.38 -19.88 -0.93
C GLU A 431 -0.27 -21.01 -1.76
N PRO A 432 -1.15 -21.84 -1.15
CA PRO A 432 -1.86 -22.89 -1.87
C PRO A 432 -2.75 -22.29 -2.96
N ASP A 433 -2.74 -22.93 -4.14
CA ASP A 433 -3.53 -22.59 -5.32
C ASP A 433 -4.98 -22.22 -4.97
N ALA A 434 -5.31 -20.93 -4.95
CA ALA A 434 -6.69 -20.48 -4.89
C ALA A 434 -7.36 -20.71 -6.27
N PRO A 435 -8.60 -21.26 -6.32
CA PRO A 435 -9.24 -21.59 -7.57
C PRO A 435 -9.45 -20.37 -8.47
N ALA A 436 -9.02 -20.51 -9.72
CA ALA A 436 -9.08 -19.48 -10.76
C ALA A 436 -10.52 -19.18 -11.18
N ASN A 437 -11.21 -18.26 -10.51
CA ASN A 437 -12.40 -17.59 -11.03
C ASN A 437 -12.22 -16.08 -10.95
N ALA A 438 -11.86 -15.49 -12.07
CA ALA A 438 -11.59 -14.06 -12.23
C ALA A 438 -12.80 -13.14 -11.93
N ALA A 439 -14.01 -13.68 -11.83
CA ALA A 439 -15.23 -12.91 -11.53
C ALA A 439 -15.43 -12.65 -10.02
N ASP A 440 -14.83 -13.49 -9.15
CA ASP A 440 -14.96 -13.34 -7.68
C ASP A 440 -13.83 -12.47 -7.09
N ALA A 441 -12.74 -12.25 -7.82
CA ALA A 441 -11.59 -11.47 -7.36
C ALA A 441 -11.89 -9.96 -7.34
N ASP A 442 -12.56 -9.42 -8.36
CA ASP A 442 -12.97 -8.00 -8.41
C ASP A 442 -14.03 -7.67 -7.33
N ALA A 443 -14.88 -8.66 -6.97
CA ALA A 443 -15.86 -8.50 -5.90
C ALA A 443 -15.24 -8.60 -4.48
N ALA A 444 -14.11 -9.29 -4.33
CA ALA A 444 -13.36 -9.39 -3.08
C ALA A 444 -12.46 -8.17 -2.87
N GLU A 445 -11.86 -7.63 -3.93
CA GLU A 445 -11.06 -6.39 -3.88
C GLU A 445 -11.95 -5.17 -3.58
N ALA A 446 -13.15 -5.12 -4.17
CA ALA A 446 -14.17 -4.11 -3.83
C ALA A 446 -14.70 -4.22 -2.39
N ARG A 447 -14.56 -5.41 -1.75
CA ARG A 447 -14.87 -5.61 -0.33
C ARG A 447 -13.70 -5.36 0.60
N ALA A 448 -12.46 -5.49 0.13
CA ALA A 448 -11.25 -5.21 0.92
C ALA A 448 -10.83 -3.74 0.87
N GLU A 449 -11.15 -3.01 -0.21
CA GLU A 449 -11.07 -1.54 -0.28
C GLU A 449 -12.33 -0.84 0.26
N GLY A 450 -13.41 -1.60 0.48
CA GLY A 450 -14.59 -1.15 1.18
C GLY A 450 -14.29 -1.09 2.67
N PHE A 451 -13.98 0.10 3.16
CA PHE A 451 -14.26 0.50 4.53
C PHE A 451 -15.57 -0.18 4.95
N ASP A 452 -15.50 -0.96 6.02
CA ASP A 452 -16.66 -1.60 6.61
C ASP A 452 -17.79 -0.56 6.75
N THR A 453 -18.85 -0.71 5.95
CA THR A 453 -19.98 0.21 5.95
C THR A 453 -20.75 0.21 7.29
N SER A 454 -20.39 -0.68 8.23
CA SER A 454 -20.87 -0.65 9.60
C SER A 454 -20.29 0.54 10.37
N ASP A 455 -19.00 0.85 10.20
CA ASP A 455 -18.35 2.02 10.81
C ASP A 455 -18.86 3.36 10.20
N ALA A 456 -19.22 3.36 8.92
CA ALA A 456 -19.81 4.55 8.30
C ALA A 456 -21.27 4.81 8.75
N ALA A 457 -22.00 3.76 9.11
CA ALA A 457 -23.36 3.88 9.67
C ALA A 457 -23.30 4.33 11.14
N GLU A 458 -22.35 3.79 11.92
CA GLU A 458 -22.10 4.23 13.30
C GLU A 458 -21.53 5.66 13.36
N SER A 459 -20.63 6.02 12.47
CA SER A 459 -20.10 7.39 12.37
C SER A 459 -21.20 8.41 12.00
N LYS A 460 -22.15 8.07 11.11
CA LYS A 460 -23.30 8.92 10.81
C LYS A 460 -24.28 9.00 11.98
N ALA A 461 -24.49 7.92 12.71
CA ALA A 461 -25.34 7.92 13.90
C ALA A 461 -24.74 8.76 15.03
N VAL A 462 -23.42 8.72 15.21
CA VAL A 462 -22.69 9.56 16.17
C VAL A 462 -22.74 11.04 15.76
N GLN A 463 -22.54 11.35 14.49
CA GLN A 463 -22.67 12.73 13.99
C GLN A 463 -24.09 13.28 14.12
N GLU A 464 -25.11 12.47 13.90
CA GLU A 464 -26.51 12.86 14.08
C GLU A 464 -26.86 13.07 15.56
N LEU A 465 -26.28 12.27 16.48
CA LEU A 465 -26.41 12.46 17.92
C LEU A 465 -25.69 13.72 18.41
N LEU A 466 -24.50 14.02 17.90
CA LEU A 466 -23.76 15.25 18.20
C LEU A 466 -24.51 16.48 17.70
N ARG A 467 -25.08 16.46 16.49
CA ARG A 467 -25.91 17.54 15.95
C ARG A 467 -27.13 17.79 16.79
N ARG A 468 -27.84 16.75 17.27
CA ARG A 468 -29.00 16.89 18.16
C ARG A 468 -28.59 17.45 19.53
N ALA A 469 -27.45 17.08 20.06
CA ALA A 469 -26.92 17.60 21.31
C ALA A 469 -26.56 19.10 21.21
N GLU A 470 -26.06 19.55 20.06
CA GLU A 470 -25.79 20.97 19.76
C GLU A 470 -27.08 21.79 19.56
N GLU A 471 -28.11 21.21 18.91
CA GLU A 471 -29.45 21.85 18.76
C GLU A 471 -30.16 21.98 20.11
N ASP A 472 -30.04 20.99 21.00
CA ASP A 472 -30.62 21.05 22.35
C ASP A 472 -29.85 22.03 23.26
N ALA A 473 -28.55 22.23 23.06
CA ALA A 473 -27.73 23.19 23.80
C ALA A 473 -27.97 24.65 23.35
N SER A 474 -28.34 24.86 22.10
CA SER A 474 -28.64 26.22 21.57
C SER A 474 -30.05 26.72 21.85
N GLY A 475 -30.92 25.89 22.44
CA GLY A 475 -32.31 26.20 22.78
C GLY A 475 -32.56 26.76 24.18
N SER A 476 -31.51 27.01 25.00
CA SER A 476 -31.65 27.53 26.36
C SER A 476 -30.92 28.87 26.58
N ASP A 477 -31.20 29.84 25.73
CA ASP A 477 -30.95 31.24 26.09
C ASP A 477 -32.17 31.81 26.78
N LEU A 478 -32.16 31.77 28.09
CA LEU A 478 -33.05 32.55 28.94
C LEU A 478 -32.53 33.97 28.98
N ASP A 479 -33.34 34.90 28.49
CA ASP A 479 -33.29 36.35 28.71
C ASP A 479 -32.99 36.67 30.18
N MET A 480 -31.85 37.29 30.46
CA MET A 480 -31.67 38.14 31.63
C MET A 480 -31.31 39.55 31.17
N ASP A 481 -32.31 40.35 31.10
CA ASP A 481 -32.28 41.81 31.05
C ASP A 481 -31.67 42.34 32.36
N LEU A 482 -30.53 43.03 32.31
CA LEU A 482 -30.08 43.95 33.32
C LEU A 482 -29.53 45.20 32.63
N GLY A 483 -30.27 46.26 32.82
CA GLY A 483 -30.04 47.58 32.32
C GLY A 483 -28.84 48.33 32.93
N GLY A 484 -28.43 49.32 32.18
CA GLY A 484 -28.01 50.66 32.65
C GLY A 484 -26.50 50.81 32.99
N GLU A 485 -25.78 51.52 32.31
CA GLU A 485 -25.47 52.96 32.42
C GLU A 485 -24.20 53.35 31.66
N ASP A 486 -24.28 54.52 31.12
CA ASP A 486 -23.29 55.28 30.35
C ASP A 486 -21.94 55.49 31.04
N GLU A 487 -20.83 55.51 30.31
CA GLU A 487 -19.95 56.70 30.30
C GLU A 487 -18.99 56.69 29.08
N LYS A 488 -18.94 57.91 28.51
CA LYS A 488 -18.05 58.36 27.44
C LYS A 488 -16.61 58.43 27.92
N ASP A 489 -15.63 58.20 27.08
CA ASP A 489 -14.67 59.19 26.61
C ASP A 489 -13.68 58.58 25.59
N SER A 490 -13.56 59.25 24.49
CA SER A 490 -12.43 59.27 23.56
C SER A 490 -11.57 60.51 23.84
N PRO A 491 -10.45 60.81 23.16
CA PRO A 491 -9.44 60.06 22.43
C PRO A 491 -8.00 60.51 22.74
N ALA A 492 -7.02 59.97 22.06
CA ALA A 492 -5.77 60.53 21.54
C ALA A 492 -4.70 59.45 21.46
N ASP A 493 -4.18 59.10 20.33
CA ASP A 493 -3.17 59.72 19.45
C ASP A 493 -1.71 59.53 19.93
N ASP A 494 -0.90 59.25 18.92
CA ASP A 494 0.54 59.28 18.78
C ASP A 494 1.38 58.02 18.92
N SER A 495 1.72 57.49 17.75
CA SER A 495 3.05 57.48 17.07
C SER A 495 4.29 56.94 17.80
N ASP A 496 5.06 56.23 16.98
CA ASP A 496 6.53 56.01 16.98
C ASP A 496 7.14 55.00 17.99
N ILE A 497 7.54 53.87 17.54
CA ILE A 497 8.93 53.49 17.12
C ILE A 497 8.89 52.08 16.55
#